data_2b63461a27746858c84d92d8eecfaab8
#
_entry.id   2b63461a27746858c84d92d8eecfaab8
#
_cell.length_a   1.000
_cell.length_b   1.000
_cell.length_c   1.000
_cell.angle_alpha   90.00
_cell.angle_beta   90.00
_cell.angle_gamma   90.00
#
_symmetry.space_group_name_H-M   'P 1'
#
loop_
_entity.id
_entity.type
_entity.pdbx_description
1 polymer ?
#
loop_
_entity_poly.entity_id
_entity_poly.type
_entity_poly.pdbx_seq_one_letter_code
_entity_poly.pdbx_strand_id
1 'polypeptide(L)'
;MDIYWVFAIILAVIIIAALSFYAAKLLRQLAQQKKQQAEAELSRQQGLAEHDHKVFESVLIITRAMKEDQCDMSEGCWRLSVLLTSLKLSTEISQQFPAIFKLYDEIKHHSILNDRKKLTKKLRMKQDYQRMTLEAELHDDIVKDLDLLQQYTMERMSILKA
;
A
#
# COMPACT_ATOMS: atom_id res chain seq x y z
N MET A 1 32.59 60.21 33.53
CA MET A 1 31.86 59.16 32.74
C MET A 1 31.18 58.27 33.77
N ASP A 2 29.87 58.31 33.79
CA ASP A 2 29.08 57.77 34.90
C ASP A 2 29.14 56.24 34.93
N ILE A 3 29.43 55.72 36.10
CA ILE A 3 29.58 54.27 36.41
C ILE A 3 28.34 53.47 35.92
N TYR A 4 27.19 54.12 35.84
CA TYR A 4 25.93 53.55 35.32
C TYR A 4 26.01 53.14 33.85
N TRP A 5 26.76 53.88 33.00
CA TRP A 5 26.94 53.55 31.58
C TRP A 5 27.76 52.27 31.40
N VAL A 6 28.77 52.07 32.27
CA VAL A 6 29.59 50.86 32.27
C VAL A 6 28.76 49.64 32.65
N PHE A 7 27.92 49.74 33.67
CA PHE A 7 26.99 48.65 34.07
C PHE A 7 25.98 48.36 32.97
N ALA A 8 25.43 49.35 32.28
CA ALA A 8 24.48 49.15 31.21
C ALA A 8 25.12 48.39 30.01
N ILE A 9 26.37 48.69 29.66
CA ILE A 9 27.11 48.03 28.59
C ILE A 9 27.37 46.56 28.98
N ILE A 10 27.81 46.28 30.20
CA ILE A 10 28.06 44.93 30.67
C ILE A 10 26.76 44.10 30.65
N LEU A 11 25.65 44.64 31.09
CA LEU A 11 24.35 44.01 31.08
C LEU A 11 23.89 43.67 29.65
N ALA A 12 24.07 44.62 28.70
CA ALA A 12 23.72 44.42 27.29
C ALA A 12 24.57 43.29 26.67
N VAL A 13 25.86 43.21 26.94
CA VAL A 13 26.74 42.16 26.44
C VAL A 13 26.30 40.77 26.98
N ILE A 14 25.92 40.68 28.25
CA ILE A 14 25.43 39.42 28.86
C ILE A 14 24.14 38.97 28.18
N ILE A 15 23.20 39.88 27.91
CA ILE A 15 21.94 39.58 27.23
C ILE A 15 22.20 39.07 25.82
N ILE A 16 23.07 39.76 25.05
CA ILE A 16 23.41 39.34 23.69
C ILE A 16 24.08 37.98 23.69
N ALA A 17 24.99 37.69 24.60
CA ALA A 17 25.63 36.38 24.71
C ALA A 17 24.62 35.27 25.05
N ALA A 18 23.68 35.52 25.97
CA ALA A 18 22.63 34.57 26.31
C ALA A 18 21.70 34.29 25.13
N LEU A 19 21.28 35.33 24.42
CA LEU A 19 20.44 35.19 23.23
C LEU A 19 21.16 34.45 22.08
N SER A 20 22.43 34.75 21.87
CA SER A 20 23.25 34.08 20.86
C SER A 20 23.42 32.58 21.17
N PHE A 21 23.66 32.25 22.45
CA PHE A 21 23.74 30.86 22.90
C PHE A 21 22.40 30.13 22.69
N TYR A 22 21.30 30.76 23.07
CA TYR A 22 19.96 30.20 22.88
C TYR A 22 19.63 29.98 21.41
N ALA A 23 19.92 30.94 20.52
CA ALA A 23 19.75 30.82 19.09
C ALA A 23 20.58 29.66 18.51
N ALA A 24 21.85 29.55 18.89
CA ALA A 24 22.72 28.45 18.47
C ALA A 24 22.19 27.07 18.92
N LYS A 25 21.62 26.98 20.13
CA LYS A 25 20.98 25.76 20.64
C LYS A 25 19.76 25.39 19.80
N LEU A 26 18.88 26.37 19.50
CA LEU A 26 17.70 26.14 18.65
C LEU A 26 18.07 25.68 17.25
N LEU A 27 19.07 26.30 16.63
CA LEU A 27 19.56 25.91 15.29
C LEU A 27 20.08 24.47 15.28
N ARG A 28 20.81 24.07 16.32
CA ARG A 28 21.28 22.68 16.46
C ARG A 28 20.10 21.70 16.60
N GLN A 29 19.08 22.04 17.39
CA GLN A 29 17.88 21.21 17.55
C GLN A 29 17.13 21.08 16.23
N LEU A 30 16.95 22.17 15.47
CA LEU A 30 16.31 22.14 14.16
C LEU A 30 17.09 21.28 13.15
N ALA A 31 18.41 21.39 13.16
CA ALA A 31 19.27 20.58 12.29
C ALA A 31 19.14 19.07 12.64
N GLN A 32 19.11 18.73 13.92
CA GLN A 32 18.89 17.34 14.36
C GLN A 32 17.49 16.83 13.98
N GLN A 33 16.45 17.63 14.19
CA GLN A 33 15.09 17.25 13.80
C GLN A 33 14.96 17.02 12.30
N LYS A 34 15.53 17.90 11.47
CA LYS A 34 15.55 17.71 10.01
C LYS A 34 16.25 16.43 9.61
N LYS A 35 17.38 16.11 10.25
CA LYS A 35 18.11 14.88 9.98
C LYS A 35 17.28 13.64 10.35
N GLN A 36 16.67 13.63 11.54
CA GLN A 36 15.80 12.54 11.97
C GLN A 36 14.56 12.37 11.07
N GLN A 37 13.96 13.48 10.61
CA GLN A 37 12.85 13.43 9.67
C GLN A 37 13.26 12.86 8.32
N ALA A 38 14.44 13.24 7.80
CA ALA A 38 14.96 12.69 6.55
C ALA A 38 15.25 11.18 6.66
N GLU A 39 15.87 10.75 7.77
CA GLU A 39 16.13 9.33 8.03
C GLU A 39 14.83 8.51 8.19
N ALA A 40 13.84 9.06 8.90
CA ALA A 40 12.54 8.44 9.08
C ALA A 40 11.78 8.32 7.75
N GLU A 41 11.82 9.35 6.90
CA GLU A 41 11.19 9.33 5.58
C GLU A 41 11.86 8.31 4.65
N LEU A 42 13.18 8.25 4.66
CA LEU A 42 13.92 7.23 3.89
C LEU A 42 13.55 5.81 4.34
N SER A 43 13.53 5.57 5.66
CA SER A 43 13.13 4.28 6.24
C SER A 43 11.69 3.92 5.86
N ARG A 44 10.79 4.90 5.88
CA ARG A 44 9.40 4.71 5.46
C ARG A 44 9.28 4.36 3.98
N GLN A 45 10.02 5.03 3.11
CA GLN A 45 10.03 4.73 1.68
C GLN A 45 10.57 3.34 1.40
N GLN A 46 11.66 2.94 2.08
CA GLN A 46 12.20 1.58 1.96
C GLN A 46 11.19 0.52 2.43
N GLY A 47 10.52 0.75 3.57
CA GLY A 47 9.49 -0.16 4.07
C GLY A 47 8.31 -0.31 3.12
N LEU A 48 7.89 0.78 2.45
CA LEU A 48 6.84 0.73 1.45
C LEU A 48 7.28 -0.03 0.19
N ALA A 49 8.50 0.19 -0.30
CA ALA A 49 9.03 -0.52 -1.45
C ALA A 49 9.16 -2.04 -1.18
N GLU A 50 9.61 -2.41 0.02
CA GLU A 50 9.67 -3.81 0.44
C GLU A 50 8.28 -4.45 0.55
N HIS A 51 7.30 -3.72 1.10
CA HIS A 51 5.91 -4.16 1.14
C HIS A 51 5.37 -4.39 -0.27
N ASP A 52 5.51 -3.41 -1.16
CA ASP A 52 5.01 -3.51 -2.53
C ASP A 52 5.67 -4.66 -3.28
N HIS A 53 6.98 -4.89 -3.07
CA HIS A 53 7.69 -6.03 -3.65
C HIS A 53 7.08 -7.37 -3.21
N LYS A 54 6.80 -7.55 -1.90
CA LYS A 54 6.18 -8.77 -1.37
C LYS A 54 4.75 -8.98 -1.90
N VAL A 55 4.00 -7.88 -2.06
CA VAL A 55 2.67 -7.94 -2.69
C VAL A 55 2.79 -8.41 -4.12
N PHE A 56 3.69 -7.84 -4.92
CA PHE A 56 3.89 -8.26 -6.32
C PHE A 56 4.38 -9.70 -6.45
N GLU A 57 5.23 -10.18 -5.55
CA GLU A 57 5.60 -11.62 -5.52
C GLU A 57 4.38 -12.50 -5.31
N SER A 58 3.52 -12.15 -4.36
CA SER A 58 2.29 -12.89 -4.07
C SER A 58 1.30 -12.85 -5.25
N VAL A 59 1.16 -11.69 -5.90
CA VAL A 59 0.35 -11.52 -7.11
C VAL A 59 0.86 -12.44 -8.23
N LEU A 60 2.17 -12.49 -8.45
CA LEU A 60 2.77 -13.34 -9.50
C LEU A 60 2.51 -14.82 -9.25
N ILE A 61 2.62 -15.26 -8.00
CA ILE A 61 2.35 -16.67 -7.61
C ILE A 61 0.88 -17.01 -7.88
N ILE A 62 -0.06 -16.16 -7.43
CA ILE A 62 -1.50 -16.41 -7.62
C ILE A 62 -1.87 -16.38 -9.09
N THR A 63 -1.37 -15.41 -9.85
CA THR A 63 -1.61 -15.30 -11.30
C THR A 63 -1.16 -16.56 -12.03
N ARG A 64 0.02 -17.10 -11.68
CA ARG A 64 0.51 -18.36 -12.25
C ARG A 64 -0.37 -19.54 -11.85
N ALA A 65 -0.72 -19.66 -10.58
CA ALA A 65 -1.58 -20.73 -10.08
C ALA A 65 -2.97 -20.75 -10.77
N MET A 66 -3.54 -19.56 -11.03
CA MET A 66 -4.80 -19.46 -11.79
C MET A 66 -4.64 -19.89 -13.25
N LYS A 67 -3.55 -19.53 -13.89
CA LYS A 67 -3.26 -19.92 -15.29
C LYS A 67 -2.99 -21.43 -15.46
N GLU A 68 -2.53 -22.08 -14.39
CA GLU A 68 -2.23 -23.52 -14.34
C GLU A 68 -3.40 -24.33 -13.74
N ASP A 69 -4.58 -23.71 -13.60
CA ASP A 69 -5.79 -24.34 -13.00
C ASP A 69 -5.57 -24.92 -11.58
N GLN A 70 -4.58 -24.38 -10.85
CA GLN A 70 -4.27 -24.77 -9.46
C GLN A 70 -5.03 -23.93 -8.42
N CYS A 71 -5.73 -22.89 -8.87
CA CYS A 71 -6.52 -22.00 -8.03
C CYS A 71 -7.84 -21.69 -8.72
N ASP A 72 -8.96 -21.82 -8.00
CA ASP A 72 -10.28 -21.46 -8.49
C ASP A 72 -10.33 -19.99 -8.92
N MET A 73 -11.03 -19.71 -10.03
CA MET A 73 -11.13 -18.37 -10.60
C MET A 73 -11.63 -17.33 -9.58
N SER A 74 -12.70 -17.63 -8.87
CA SER A 74 -13.26 -16.75 -7.83
C SER A 74 -12.31 -16.53 -6.67
N GLU A 75 -11.63 -17.58 -6.18
CA GLU A 75 -10.66 -17.47 -5.10
C GLU A 75 -9.46 -16.63 -5.52
N GLY A 76 -8.92 -16.89 -6.71
CA GLY A 76 -7.80 -16.16 -7.27
C GLY A 76 -8.13 -14.68 -7.47
N CYS A 77 -9.26 -14.35 -8.09
CA CYS A 77 -9.71 -12.95 -8.27
C CYS A 77 -9.92 -12.24 -6.92
N TRP A 78 -10.48 -12.93 -5.93
CA TRP A 78 -10.61 -12.38 -4.57
C TRP A 78 -9.25 -12.02 -3.98
N ARG A 79 -8.31 -12.96 -3.98
CA ARG A 79 -6.96 -12.75 -3.44
C ARG A 79 -6.22 -11.64 -4.18
N LEU A 80 -6.26 -11.65 -5.52
CA LEU A 80 -5.63 -10.61 -6.35
C LEU A 80 -6.22 -9.23 -6.07
N SER A 81 -7.55 -9.10 -6.01
CA SER A 81 -8.20 -7.81 -5.75
C SER A 81 -7.81 -7.25 -4.37
N VAL A 82 -7.74 -8.08 -3.33
CA VAL A 82 -7.32 -7.64 -1.98
C VAL A 82 -5.85 -7.20 -1.98
N LEU A 83 -4.95 -7.97 -2.61
CA LEU A 83 -3.53 -7.63 -2.69
C LEU A 83 -3.31 -6.34 -3.50
N LEU A 84 -3.93 -6.23 -4.66
CA LEU A 84 -3.78 -5.05 -5.53
C LEU A 84 -4.37 -3.78 -4.88
N THR A 85 -5.43 -3.91 -4.09
CA THR A 85 -6.00 -2.79 -3.33
C THR A 85 -5.07 -2.29 -2.21
N SER A 86 -4.15 -3.12 -1.72
CA SER A 86 -3.16 -2.71 -0.71
C SER A 86 -2.03 -1.83 -1.27
N LEU A 87 -1.87 -1.76 -2.59
CA LEU A 87 -0.88 -0.92 -3.26
C LEU A 87 -1.33 0.54 -3.32
N LYS A 88 -0.39 1.48 -3.30
CA LYS A 88 -0.69 2.93 -3.37
C LYS A 88 -1.44 3.37 -4.64
N LEU A 89 -1.25 2.67 -5.74
CA LEU A 89 -1.86 2.94 -7.05
C LEU A 89 -3.12 2.12 -7.29
N SER A 90 -3.82 1.69 -6.25
CA SER A 90 -4.96 0.77 -6.32
C SER A 90 -6.08 1.21 -7.27
N THR A 91 -6.38 2.51 -7.33
CA THR A 91 -7.45 3.05 -8.19
C THR A 91 -7.13 2.90 -9.69
N GLU A 92 -5.88 3.16 -10.08
CA GLU A 92 -5.43 2.97 -11.47
C GLU A 92 -5.38 1.49 -11.84
N ILE A 93 -4.95 0.65 -10.90
CA ILE A 93 -4.84 -0.81 -11.07
C ILE A 93 -6.21 -1.43 -11.30
N SER A 94 -7.25 -1.01 -10.57
CA SER A 94 -8.60 -1.55 -10.76
C SER A 94 -9.19 -1.22 -12.14
N GLN A 95 -8.78 -0.13 -12.76
CA GLN A 95 -9.18 0.22 -14.13
C GLN A 95 -8.41 -0.56 -15.20
N GLN A 96 -7.18 -0.99 -14.90
CA GLN A 96 -6.34 -1.76 -15.82
C GLN A 96 -6.75 -3.24 -15.90
N PHE A 97 -7.32 -3.80 -14.82
CA PHE A 97 -7.72 -5.21 -14.73
C PHE A 97 -9.19 -5.35 -14.36
N PRO A 98 -10.11 -4.85 -15.22
CA PRO A 98 -11.51 -4.69 -14.85
C PRO A 98 -12.24 -6.01 -14.63
N ALA A 99 -11.88 -7.09 -15.32
CA ALA A 99 -12.57 -8.38 -15.20
C ALA A 99 -12.30 -9.04 -13.85
N ILE A 100 -11.05 -8.95 -13.35
CA ILE A 100 -10.68 -9.46 -12.01
C ILE A 100 -11.48 -8.72 -10.94
N PHE A 101 -11.53 -7.39 -10.98
CA PHE A 101 -12.27 -6.60 -9.99
C PHE A 101 -13.77 -6.76 -10.13
N LYS A 102 -14.31 -6.91 -11.35
CA LYS A 102 -15.73 -7.15 -11.59
C LYS A 102 -16.18 -8.45 -10.93
N LEU A 103 -15.46 -9.56 -11.14
CA LEU A 103 -15.79 -10.82 -10.48
C LEU A 103 -15.75 -10.66 -8.96
N TYR A 104 -14.70 -10.03 -8.40
CA TYR A 104 -14.58 -9.76 -6.98
C TYR A 104 -15.78 -8.97 -6.44
N ASP A 105 -16.16 -7.88 -7.09
CA ASP A 105 -17.25 -7.01 -6.65
C ASP A 105 -18.60 -7.74 -6.58
N GLU A 106 -18.86 -8.64 -7.51
CA GLU A 106 -20.07 -9.45 -7.54
C GLU A 106 -20.10 -10.51 -6.44
N ILE A 107 -18.94 -11.13 -6.13
CA ILE A 107 -18.89 -12.24 -5.17
C ILE A 107 -18.55 -11.82 -3.74
N LYS A 108 -18.01 -10.61 -3.50
CA LYS A 108 -17.55 -10.16 -2.17
C LYS A 108 -18.63 -10.17 -1.08
N HIS A 109 -19.90 -10.16 -1.47
CA HIS A 109 -21.05 -10.21 -0.55
C HIS A 109 -21.55 -11.64 -0.31
N HIS A 110 -20.98 -12.64 -0.99
CA HIS A 110 -21.35 -14.03 -0.75
C HIS A 110 -20.85 -14.49 0.63
N SER A 111 -21.67 -15.28 1.30
CA SER A 111 -21.30 -15.80 2.61
C SER A 111 -20.19 -16.83 2.49
N ILE A 112 -19.12 -16.66 3.27
CA ILE A 112 -17.95 -17.54 3.29
C ILE A 112 -17.82 -18.27 4.65
N LEU A 113 -17.04 -19.33 4.68
CA LEU A 113 -16.65 -20.05 5.89
C LEU A 113 -17.85 -20.38 6.82
N ASN A 114 -17.85 -19.84 8.03
CA ASN A 114 -18.86 -20.14 9.05
C ASN A 114 -20.23 -19.53 8.73
N ASP A 115 -20.27 -18.38 8.08
CA ASP A 115 -21.56 -17.76 7.71
C ASP A 115 -22.22 -18.54 6.57
N ARG A 116 -21.44 -19.12 5.66
CA ARG A 116 -21.98 -20.05 4.65
C ARG A 116 -22.62 -21.29 5.28
N LYS A 117 -22.08 -21.82 6.39
CA LYS A 117 -22.66 -22.97 7.09
C LYS A 117 -24.03 -22.67 7.68
N LYS A 118 -24.31 -21.42 8.05
CA LYS A 118 -25.60 -20.97 8.60
C LYS A 118 -26.68 -20.80 7.54
N LEU A 119 -26.31 -20.71 6.26
CA LEU A 119 -27.24 -20.57 5.16
C LEU A 119 -28.05 -21.85 4.93
N THR A 120 -29.30 -21.68 4.48
CA THR A 120 -30.11 -22.81 3.99
C THR A 120 -29.48 -23.38 2.71
N LYS A 121 -29.76 -24.68 2.46
CA LYS A 121 -29.27 -25.36 1.25
C LYS A 121 -29.63 -24.59 -0.03
N LYS A 122 -30.87 -24.07 -0.10
CA LYS A 122 -31.35 -23.29 -1.27
C LYS A 122 -30.54 -22.02 -1.50
N LEU A 123 -30.22 -21.27 -0.45
CA LEU A 123 -29.41 -20.05 -0.57
C LEU A 123 -27.97 -20.36 -0.97
N ARG A 124 -27.37 -21.41 -0.42
CA ARG A 124 -26.03 -21.85 -0.84
C ARG A 124 -25.98 -22.21 -2.31
N MET A 125 -26.96 -23.02 -2.78
CA MET A 125 -27.06 -23.39 -4.19
C MET A 125 -27.25 -22.16 -5.10
N LYS A 126 -28.02 -21.16 -4.65
CA LYS A 126 -28.21 -19.92 -5.42
C LYS A 126 -26.90 -19.14 -5.55
N GLN A 127 -26.17 -18.97 -4.46
CA GLN A 127 -24.86 -18.28 -4.49
C GLN A 127 -23.84 -19.05 -5.34
N ASP A 128 -23.80 -20.37 -5.25
CA ASP A 128 -22.91 -21.21 -6.06
C ASP A 128 -23.23 -21.08 -7.55
N TYR A 129 -24.49 -21.13 -7.90
CA TYR A 129 -24.94 -20.97 -9.29
C TYR A 129 -24.57 -19.59 -9.84
N GLN A 130 -24.81 -18.52 -9.09
CA GLN A 130 -24.43 -17.15 -9.49
C GLN A 130 -22.91 -17.06 -9.72
N ARG A 131 -22.11 -17.58 -8.79
CA ARG A 131 -20.67 -17.59 -8.91
C ARG A 131 -20.20 -18.32 -10.15
N MET A 132 -20.70 -19.56 -10.38
CA MET A 132 -20.33 -20.37 -11.54
C MET A 132 -20.72 -19.70 -12.88
N THR A 133 -21.88 -19.03 -12.91
CA THR A 133 -22.31 -18.29 -14.10
C THR A 133 -21.38 -17.14 -14.40
N LEU A 134 -21.03 -16.33 -13.39
CA LEU A 134 -20.10 -15.21 -13.51
C LEU A 134 -18.69 -15.65 -13.90
N GLU A 135 -18.20 -16.75 -13.32
CA GLU A 135 -16.91 -17.34 -13.71
C GLU A 135 -16.91 -17.73 -15.20
N ALA A 136 -17.98 -18.36 -15.67
CA ALA A 136 -18.09 -18.73 -17.09
C ALA A 136 -18.19 -17.53 -18.03
N GLU A 137 -18.97 -16.50 -17.64
CA GLU A 137 -19.14 -15.28 -18.44
C GLU A 137 -17.86 -14.44 -18.52
N LEU A 138 -17.07 -14.38 -17.45
CA LEU A 138 -15.89 -13.52 -17.36
C LEU A 138 -14.58 -14.26 -17.62
N HIS A 139 -14.61 -15.56 -17.86
CA HIS A 139 -13.43 -16.41 -17.98
C HIS A 139 -12.39 -15.86 -18.94
N ASP A 140 -12.78 -15.59 -20.19
CA ASP A 140 -11.85 -15.16 -21.24
C ASP A 140 -11.27 -13.77 -20.97
N ASP A 141 -12.05 -12.88 -20.36
CA ASP A 141 -11.60 -11.55 -20.01
C ASP A 141 -10.69 -11.56 -18.77
N ILE A 142 -10.94 -12.45 -17.80
CA ILE A 142 -10.03 -12.66 -16.66
C ILE A 142 -8.70 -13.24 -17.14
N VAL A 143 -8.70 -14.19 -18.07
CA VAL A 143 -7.45 -14.75 -18.63
C VAL A 143 -6.60 -13.65 -19.28
N LYS A 144 -7.22 -12.74 -20.04
CA LYS A 144 -6.52 -11.56 -20.61
C LYS A 144 -5.96 -10.65 -19.51
N ASP A 145 -6.77 -10.35 -18.48
CA ASP A 145 -6.33 -9.55 -17.35
C ASP A 145 -5.15 -10.21 -16.61
N LEU A 146 -5.16 -11.54 -16.45
CA LEU A 146 -4.05 -12.28 -15.82
C LEU A 146 -2.75 -12.19 -16.64
N ASP A 147 -2.83 -12.25 -17.97
CA ASP A 147 -1.66 -12.08 -18.85
C ASP A 147 -1.06 -10.67 -18.71
N LEU A 148 -1.91 -9.65 -18.76
CA LEU A 148 -1.51 -8.26 -18.57
C LEU A 148 -0.96 -8.01 -17.17
N LEU A 149 -1.60 -8.57 -16.15
CA LEU A 149 -1.18 -8.43 -14.75
C LEU A 149 0.18 -9.09 -14.51
N GLN A 150 0.44 -10.23 -15.13
CA GLN A 150 1.74 -10.89 -15.05
C GLN A 150 2.86 -10.01 -15.61
N GLN A 151 2.65 -9.42 -16.79
CA GLN A 151 3.62 -8.51 -17.43
C GLN A 151 3.84 -7.26 -16.56
N TYR A 152 2.76 -6.61 -16.14
CA TYR A 152 2.80 -5.44 -15.25
C TYR A 152 3.59 -5.73 -13.96
N THR A 153 3.31 -6.86 -13.33
CA THR A 153 3.96 -7.24 -12.07
C THR A 153 5.45 -7.46 -12.25
N MET A 154 5.88 -8.15 -13.32
CA MET A 154 7.31 -8.37 -13.61
C MET A 154 8.03 -7.04 -13.89
N GLU A 155 7.42 -6.14 -14.62
CA GLU A 155 7.98 -4.81 -14.89
C GLU A 155 8.15 -4.01 -13.58
N ARG A 156 7.10 -3.95 -12.75
CA ARG A 156 7.16 -3.24 -11.47
C ARG A 156 8.21 -3.80 -10.51
N MET A 157 8.34 -5.14 -10.45
CA MET A 157 9.36 -5.78 -9.63
C MET A 157 10.78 -5.46 -10.12
N SER A 158 10.99 -5.30 -11.41
CA SER A 158 12.30 -4.92 -11.94
C SER A 158 12.68 -3.49 -11.55
N ILE A 159 11.71 -2.56 -11.55
CA ILE A 159 11.90 -1.17 -11.13
C ILE A 159 12.20 -1.07 -9.61
N LEU A 160 11.52 -1.87 -8.79
CA LEU A 160 11.73 -1.86 -7.33
C LEU A 160 13.07 -2.45 -6.90
N LYS A 161 13.75 -3.21 -7.77
CA LYS A 161 15.07 -3.80 -7.52
C LYS A 161 16.24 -2.90 -8.01
N ALA A 162 15.95 -1.92 -8.85
CA ALA A 162 16.96 -1.01 -9.42
C ALA A 162 17.26 0.14 -8.46
#